data_b89817739222353b18a395cf024b9856
#
_entry.id   b89817739222353b18a395cf024b9856
#
_cell.length_a   1.000
_cell.length_b   1.000
_cell.length_c   1.000
_cell.angle_alpha   90.00
_cell.angle_beta   90.00
_cell.angle_gamma   90.00
#
_symmetry.space_group_name_H-M   'P 1'
#
loop_
_entity.id
_entity.type
_entity.pdbx_description
1 polymer ?
#
loop_
_entity_poly.entity_id
_entity_poly.type
_entity_poly.pdbx_seq_one_letter_code
_entity_poly.pdbx_strand_id
1 'polypeptide(L)'
;MEYAFRWELKGGENRQAAARRLLHEALRRGAVGAVLFPAEARGGAGVAYALATRVEHLGSAVPLARAVPQFGPQNLVRATEPGGGPIAVAAVLKPCEVRAVVELVKLKQVAPSRVVLLSPDCPGTVELKDYARTRDESEDALPLRLACRICRRPVGGEGADVSLGTLGARHDELLLVARTDRGRAFCESVGAQAVEVPPTRAEAVARAVAAGEAAHAAQEAASRERYAKGGAFVPALSTCIKCMNCMNVCPVCYCKECLFYTDAFNPTAGSLADKAKRRGVLRVPTETVQFHLTRMAHVMTACVMCGQCESACPTGIPLVEMYAGINKRIQDLFGYESGRSVDEPQPFTEFREDEEFG
;
A
#
# COMPACT_ATOMS: atom_id res chain seq x y z
N MET A 1 -1.12 -5.91 23.83
CA MET A 1 -0.19 -7.00 24.22
C MET A 1 0.11 -7.81 22.98
N GLU A 2 1.37 -8.06 22.62
CA GLU A 2 1.73 -8.85 21.44
C GLU A 2 1.82 -10.33 21.82
N TYR A 3 1.22 -11.19 21.01
CA TYR A 3 1.32 -12.64 21.13
C TYR A 3 2.06 -13.20 19.95
N ALA A 4 3.03 -14.07 20.14
CA ALA A 4 3.75 -14.71 19.07
C ALA A 4 3.37 -16.17 18.92
N PHE A 5 3.35 -16.62 17.67
CA PHE A 5 3.09 -18.01 17.31
C PHE A 5 4.08 -18.46 16.24
N ARG A 6 4.51 -19.69 16.35
CA ARG A 6 5.35 -20.35 15.37
C ARG A 6 4.48 -21.07 14.34
N TRP A 7 4.74 -20.80 13.06
CA TRP A 7 4.25 -21.56 11.94
C TRP A 7 5.42 -22.28 11.29
N GLU A 8 5.61 -23.53 11.66
CA GLU A 8 6.77 -24.34 11.24
C GLU A 8 6.75 -24.61 9.74
N LEU A 9 7.90 -24.52 9.08
CA LEU A 9 8.09 -24.96 7.71
C LEU A 9 8.20 -26.51 7.66
N LYS A 10 7.44 -27.14 6.77
CA LYS A 10 7.37 -28.62 6.66
C LYS A 10 8.12 -29.12 5.43
N GLY A 11 8.84 -30.21 5.55
CA GLY A 11 9.29 -31.01 4.42
C GLY A 11 10.05 -30.26 3.32
N GLY A 12 10.87 -29.27 3.67
CA GLY A 12 11.61 -28.46 2.68
C GLY A 12 10.81 -27.30 2.08
N GLU A 13 9.66 -26.97 2.67
CA GLU A 13 8.93 -25.74 2.31
C GLU A 13 9.81 -24.49 2.47
N ASN A 14 9.66 -23.55 1.56
CA ASN A 14 10.09 -22.18 1.80
C ASN A 14 8.97 -21.38 2.50
N ARG A 15 9.28 -20.16 2.95
CA ARG A 15 8.32 -19.29 3.64
C ARG A 15 7.10 -18.94 2.79
N GLN A 16 7.24 -18.85 1.47
CA GLN A 16 6.12 -18.62 0.54
C GLN A 16 5.12 -19.78 0.58
N ALA A 17 5.61 -21.03 0.50
CA ALA A 17 4.78 -22.23 0.59
C ALA A 17 4.13 -22.36 1.98
N ALA A 18 4.87 -22.06 3.05
CA ALA A 18 4.34 -22.05 4.41
C ALA A 18 3.24 -21.00 4.60
N ALA A 19 3.39 -19.80 4.02
CA ALA A 19 2.35 -18.78 4.04
C ALA A 19 1.11 -19.20 3.23
N ARG A 20 1.30 -19.86 2.08
CA ARG A 20 0.18 -20.45 1.32
C ARG A 20 -0.56 -21.51 2.14
N ARG A 21 0.15 -22.38 2.83
CA ARG A 21 -0.42 -23.40 3.72
C ARG A 21 -1.18 -22.78 4.89
N LEU A 22 -0.72 -21.65 5.43
CA LEU A 22 -1.46 -20.90 6.45
C LEU A 22 -2.84 -20.46 5.93
N LEU A 23 -2.91 -19.92 4.72
CA LEU A 23 -4.18 -19.52 4.11
C LEU A 23 -5.09 -20.71 3.82
N HIS A 24 -4.51 -21.84 3.39
CA HIS A 24 -5.23 -23.08 3.20
C HIS A 24 -5.88 -23.56 4.51
N GLU A 25 -5.12 -23.61 5.61
CA GLU A 25 -5.64 -23.99 6.92
C GLU A 25 -6.70 -23.02 7.43
N ALA A 26 -6.56 -21.72 7.17
CA ALA A 26 -7.55 -20.73 7.56
C ALA A 26 -8.92 -20.98 6.92
N LEU A 27 -8.98 -21.30 5.63
CA LEU A 27 -10.21 -21.69 4.95
C LEU A 27 -10.70 -23.09 5.40
N ARG A 28 -9.80 -24.08 5.43
CA ARG A 28 -10.15 -25.46 5.75
C ARG A 28 -10.76 -25.61 7.14
N ARG A 29 -10.26 -24.86 8.12
CA ARG A 29 -10.74 -24.91 9.52
C ARG A 29 -11.89 -23.94 9.78
N GLY A 30 -12.30 -23.16 8.79
CA GLY A 30 -13.37 -22.17 8.94
C GLY A 30 -12.99 -20.97 9.82
N ALA A 31 -11.69 -20.70 9.98
CA ALA A 31 -11.23 -19.49 10.69
C ALA A 31 -11.71 -18.21 9.99
N VAL A 32 -11.83 -18.26 8.67
CA VAL A 32 -12.42 -17.25 7.81
C VAL A 32 -13.21 -17.92 6.68
N GLY A 33 -14.15 -17.19 6.08
CA GLY A 33 -14.93 -17.67 4.95
C GLY A 33 -14.35 -17.33 3.58
N ALA A 34 -13.41 -16.36 3.53
CA ALA A 34 -12.71 -15.98 2.31
C ALA A 34 -11.29 -15.50 2.63
N VAL A 35 -10.42 -15.58 1.62
CA VAL A 35 -9.05 -15.05 1.69
C VAL A 35 -8.79 -14.16 0.48
N LEU A 36 -8.31 -12.93 0.71
CA LEU A 36 -7.78 -12.02 -0.30
C LEU A 36 -6.26 -12.10 -0.26
N PHE A 37 -5.62 -12.37 -1.38
CA PHE A 37 -4.17 -12.63 -1.43
C PHE A 37 -3.57 -12.29 -2.79
N PRO A 38 -2.25 -12.00 -2.86
CA PRO A 38 -1.50 -11.96 -4.11
C PRO A 38 -1.44 -13.35 -4.74
N ALA A 39 -1.79 -13.45 -6.01
CA ALA A 39 -1.79 -14.69 -6.81
C ALA A 39 -1.01 -14.49 -8.10
N GLU A 40 -0.29 -15.50 -8.53
CA GLU A 40 0.32 -15.53 -9.87
C GLU A 40 -0.75 -15.47 -10.95
N ALA A 41 -0.59 -14.57 -11.90
CA ALA A 41 -1.43 -14.50 -13.08
C ALA A 41 -1.17 -15.71 -14.00
N ARG A 42 -2.21 -16.17 -14.70
CA ARG A 42 -2.07 -17.26 -15.66
C ARG A 42 -0.99 -16.94 -16.68
N GLY A 43 -0.09 -17.88 -16.91
CA GLY A 43 1.05 -17.73 -17.83
C GLY A 43 2.27 -17.00 -17.25
N GLY A 44 2.32 -16.81 -15.92
CA GLY A 44 3.48 -16.21 -15.23
C GLY A 44 3.73 -14.72 -15.56
N ALA A 45 2.73 -14.02 -16.11
CA ALA A 45 2.89 -12.63 -16.60
C ALA A 45 2.96 -11.58 -15.47
N GLY A 46 2.79 -11.97 -14.22
CA GLY A 46 2.81 -11.08 -13.07
C GLY A 46 1.99 -11.61 -11.91
N VAL A 47 1.74 -10.75 -10.93
CA VAL A 47 0.97 -11.05 -9.72
C VAL A 47 -0.23 -10.10 -9.65
N ALA A 48 -1.39 -10.63 -9.29
CA ALA A 48 -2.61 -9.85 -9.07
C ALA A 48 -3.30 -10.30 -7.79
N TYR A 49 -4.18 -9.48 -7.22
CA TYR A 49 -4.98 -9.90 -6.08
C TYR A 49 -6.12 -10.82 -6.52
N ALA A 50 -6.30 -11.91 -5.79
CA ALA A 50 -7.40 -12.87 -5.95
C ALA A 50 -8.15 -13.02 -4.63
N LEU A 51 -9.46 -13.29 -4.72
CA LEU A 51 -10.32 -13.66 -3.60
C LEU A 51 -10.74 -15.12 -3.75
N ALA A 52 -10.46 -15.94 -2.75
CA ALA A 52 -10.86 -17.34 -2.73
C ALA A 52 -11.75 -17.65 -1.52
N THR A 53 -12.79 -18.42 -1.76
CA THR A 53 -13.69 -19.00 -0.73
C THR A 53 -13.50 -20.49 -0.58
N ARG A 54 -12.64 -21.11 -1.42
CA ARG A 54 -12.35 -22.54 -1.44
C ARG A 54 -10.86 -22.77 -1.50
N VAL A 55 -10.41 -23.83 -0.86
CA VAL A 55 -8.99 -24.19 -0.78
C VAL A 55 -8.37 -24.52 -2.14
N GLU A 56 -9.16 -25.06 -3.07
CA GLU A 56 -8.70 -25.42 -4.42
C GLU A 56 -8.22 -24.22 -5.24
N HIS A 57 -8.68 -23.02 -4.88
CA HIS A 57 -8.32 -21.78 -5.57
C HIS A 57 -7.02 -21.13 -5.04
N LEU A 58 -6.37 -21.73 -4.02
CA LEU A 58 -5.14 -21.20 -3.43
C LEU A 58 -3.85 -21.66 -4.13
N GLY A 59 -3.95 -22.49 -5.18
CA GLY A 59 -2.77 -23.06 -5.87
C GLY A 59 -1.79 -21.99 -6.41
N SER A 60 -2.32 -20.88 -6.89
CA SER A 60 -1.53 -19.75 -7.41
C SER A 60 -1.16 -18.70 -6.34
N ALA A 61 -1.47 -18.93 -5.06
CA ALA A 61 -1.22 -17.95 -4.00
C ALA A 61 0.28 -17.71 -3.77
N VAL A 62 0.69 -16.45 -3.80
CA VAL A 62 2.05 -15.98 -3.54
C VAL A 62 2.04 -14.88 -2.49
N PRO A 63 1.69 -15.20 -1.23
CA PRO A 63 1.41 -14.22 -0.18
C PRO A 63 2.58 -13.26 0.12
N LEU A 64 3.82 -13.69 -0.15
CA LEU A 64 5.03 -12.92 0.11
C LEU A 64 5.66 -12.32 -1.16
N ALA A 65 4.97 -12.36 -2.32
CA ALA A 65 5.50 -11.85 -3.59
C ALA A 65 5.93 -10.38 -3.52
N ARG A 66 7.03 -10.06 -4.20
CA ARG A 66 7.55 -8.69 -4.29
C ARG A 66 6.99 -7.91 -5.48
N ALA A 67 6.71 -8.57 -6.59
CA ALA A 67 6.12 -7.95 -7.78
C ALA A 67 4.59 -7.92 -7.70
N VAL A 68 4.00 -6.93 -7.02
CA VAL A 68 2.54 -6.79 -6.91
C VAL A 68 2.08 -5.48 -7.56
N PRO A 69 1.53 -5.54 -8.79
CA PRO A 69 1.16 -4.35 -9.56
C PRO A 69 -0.19 -3.74 -9.16
N GLN A 70 -1.06 -4.53 -8.53
CA GLN A 70 -2.37 -4.08 -8.07
C GLN A 70 -2.36 -3.81 -6.57
N PHE A 71 -3.32 -3.00 -6.13
CA PHE A 71 -3.46 -2.63 -4.73
C PHE A 71 -4.62 -3.41 -4.07
N GLY A 72 -4.28 -4.18 -3.01
CA GLY A 72 -5.22 -5.00 -2.26
C GLY A 72 -6.36 -4.22 -1.56
N PRO A 73 -6.13 -3.02 -1.00
CA PRO A 73 -7.15 -2.26 -0.31
C PRO A 73 -8.40 -1.97 -1.13
N GLN A 74 -8.27 -1.64 -2.43
CA GLN A 74 -9.44 -1.43 -3.30
C GLN A 74 -10.27 -2.70 -3.52
N ASN A 75 -9.61 -3.86 -3.58
CA ASN A 75 -10.31 -5.15 -3.66
C ASN A 75 -11.01 -5.46 -2.33
N LEU A 76 -10.41 -5.08 -1.20
CA LEU A 76 -11.02 -5.26 0.12
C LEU A 76 -12.25 -4.37 0.31
N VAL A 77 -12.22 -3.12 -0.16
CA VAL A 77 -13.42 -2.24 -0.20
C VAL A 77 -14.58 -2.96 -0.88
N ARG A 78 -14.36 -3.50 -2.09
CA ARG A 78 -15.39 -4.23 -2.83
C ARG A 78 -15.86 -5.50 -2.11
N ALA A 79 -14.96 -6.23 -1.46
CA ALA A 79 -15.29 -7.45 -0.72
C ALA A 79 -16.06 -7.19 0.58
N THR A 80 -16.01 -5.96 1.12
CA THR A 80 -16.63 -5.57 2.39
C THR A 80 -17.74 -4.55 2.25
N GLU A 81 -18.17 -4.23 1.04
CA GLU A 81 -19.29 -3.28 0.80
C GLU A 81 -20.54 -3.64 1.62
N PRO A 82 -21.32 -2.62 2.06
CA PRO A 82 -22.60 -2.84 2.71
C PRO A 82 -23.53 -3.69 1.83
N GLY A 83 -24.10 -4.75 2.39
CA GLY A 83 -24.93 -5.72 1.65
C GLY A 83 -24.19 -6.98 1.19
N GLY A 84 -22.87 -7.02 1.20
CA GLY A 84 -22.12 -8.26 1.12
C GLY A 84 -22.39 -9.14 2.35
N GLY A 85 -22.51 -10.47 2.15
CA GLY A 85 -22.85 -11.45 3.20
C GLY A 85 -21.94 -11.39 4.44
N PRO A 86 -22.24 -12.09 5.52
CA PRO A 86 -21.54 -12.02 6.82
C PRO A 86 -20.16 -12.69 6.82
N ILE A 87 -19.56 -12.93 5.67
CA ILE A 87 -18.33 -13.70 5.54
C ILE A 87 -17.14 -12.89 6.06
N ALA A 88 -16.38 -13.46 7.01
CA ALA A 88 -15.11 -12.91 7.44
C ALA A 88 -14.02 -13.15 6.38
N VAL A 89 -13.24 -12.13 6.07
CA VAL A 89 -12.18 -12.15 5.05
C VAL A 89 -10.82 -12.01 5.71
N ALA A 90 -9.91 -12.97 5.52
CA ALA A 90 -8.50 -12.74 5.81
C ALA A 90 -7.84 -12.07 4.58
N ALA A 91 -7.20 -10.94 4.77
CA ALA A 91 -6.54 -10.22 3.69
C ALA A 91 -5.02 -10.16 3.92
N VAL A 92 -4.26 -10.72 2.99
CA VAL A 92 -2.80 -10.63 2.99
C VAL A 92 -2.40 -9.35 2.26
N LEU A 93 -1.97 -8.35 3.03
CA LEU A 93 -1.67 -7.02 2.53
C LEU A 93 -0.28 -6.56 3.01
N LYS A 94 0.47 -5.89 2.14
CA LYS A 94 1.75 -5.28 2.52
C LYS A 94 1.56 -4.19 3.59
N PRO A 95 2.58 -3.82 4.37
CA PRO A 95 2.44 -2.81 5.42
C PRO A 95 1.84 -1.48 4.94
N CYS A 96 2.25 -0.99 3.76
CA CYS A 96 1.66 0.22 3.17
C CYS A 96 0.19 0.03 2.77
N GLU A 97 -0.21 -1.16 2.35
CA GLU A 97 -1.59 -1.49 2.04
C GLU A 97 -2.46 -1.58 3.30
N VAL A 98 -1.93 -2.19 4.38
CA VAL A 98 -2.61 -2.21 5.69
C VAL A 98 -2.85 -0.78 6.19
N ARG A 99 -1.83 0.08 6.13
CA ARG A 99 -1.96 1.49 6.49
C ARG A 99 -3.02 2.22 5.65
N ALA A 100 -3.10 1.91 4.36
CA ALA A 100 -4.16 2.45 3.51
C ALA A 100 -5.55 1.91 3.89
N VAL A 101 -5.67 0.65 4.33
CA VAL A 101 -6.94 0.10 4.87
C VAL A 101 -7.34 0.82 6.14
N VAL A 102 -6.40 1.13 7.04
CA VAL A 102 -6.69 1.93 8.25
C VAL A 102 -7.31 3.28 7.86
N GLU A 103 -6.74 3.98 6.86
CA GLU A 103 -7.34 5.22 6.34
C GLU A 103 -8.73 5.01 5.75
N LEU A 104 -8.94 3.93 4.99
CA LEU A 104 -10.24 3.60 4.40
C LEU A 104 -11.29 3.22 5.46
N VAL A 105 -10.88 2.64 6.58
CA VAL A 105 -11.78 2.40 7.73
C VAL A 105 -12.24 3.72 8.33
N LYS A 106 -11.34 4.68 8.57
CA LYS A 106 -11.67 6.02 9.06
C LYS A 106 -12.64 6.74 8.12
N LEU A 107 -12.45 6.57 6.82
CA LEU A 107 -13.32 7.10 5.76
C LEU A 107 -14.58 6.26 5.52
N LYS A 108 -14.86 5.27 6.36
CA LYS A 108 -16.05 4.38 6.31
C LYS A 108 -16.21 3.62 4.98
N GLN A 109 -15.07 3.32 4.31
CA GLN A 109 -15.06 2.56 3.07
C GLN A 109 -14.85 1.06 3.29
N VAL A 110 -14.31 0.65 4.44
CA VAL A 110 -14.07 -0.74 4.83
C VAL A 110 -14.73 -1.01 6.16
N ALA A 111 -15.45 -2.14 6.29
CA ALA A 111 -16.03 -2.61 7.55
C ALA A 111 -14.99 -3.46 8.32
N PRO A 112 -14.33 -2.91 9.36
CA PRO A 112 -13.19 -3.58 10.03
C PRO A 112 -13.59 -4.85 10.77
N SER A 113 -14.83 -4.98 11.23
CA SER A 113 -15.34 -6.17 11.95
C SER A 113 -15.34 -7.45 11.10
N ARG A 114 -15.28 -7.30 9.78
CA ARG A 114 -15.33 -8.42 8.83
C ARG A 114 -13.97 -8.83 8.27
N VAL A 115 -12.89 -8.20 8.74
CA VAL A 115 -11.57 -8.36 8.15
C VAL A 115 -10.56 -8.81 9.20
N VAL A 116 -9.72 -9.79 8.84
CA VAL A 116 -8.49 -10.12 9.53
C VAL A 116 -7.32 -9.69 8.64
N LEU A 117 -6.55 -8.70 9.07
CA LEU A 117 -5.43 -8.16 8.30
C LEU A 117 -4.14 -8.93 8.61
N LEU A 118 -3.65 -9.66 7.62
CA LEU A 118 -2.37 -10.38 7.67
C LEU A 118 -1.33 -9.56 6.90
N SER A 119 -0.26 -9.14 7.56
CA SER A 119 0.77 -8.32 6.92
C SER A 119 2.15 -8.95 6.96
N PRO A 120 2.74 -9.31 5.81
CA PRO A 120 4.11 -9.80 5.79
C PRO A 120 5.10 -8.66 6.08
N ASP A 121 6.25 -9.00 6.68
CA ASP A 121 7.41 -8.13 6.60
C ASP A 121 7.75 -7.90 5.14
N CYS A 122 7.98 -6.65 4.76
CA CYS A 122 8.08 -6.27 3.36
C CYS A 122 9.53 -5.90 2.99
N PRO A 123 10.20 -6.70 2.17
CA PRO A 123 11.54 -6.36 1.67
C PRO A 123 11.51 -5.30 0.56
N GLY A 124 10.36 -4.76 0.26
CA GLY A 124 10.12 -3.82 -0.82
C GLY A 124 9.49 -4.48 -2.05
N THR A 125 9.05 -3.65 -2.98
CA THR A 125 8.40 -4.05 -4.24
C THR A 125 9.25 -3.59 -5.41
N VAL A 126 9.32 -4.43 -6.45
CA VAL A 126 9.98 -4.16 -7.73
C VAL A 126 8.96 -3.62 -8.74
N GLU A 127 9.43 -2.96 -9.79
CA GLU A 127 8.54 -2.51 -10.86
C GLU A 127 8.08 -3.68 -11.73
N LEU A 128 6.78 -3.72 -12.05
CA LEU A 128 6.22 -4.80 -12.86
C LEU A 128 6.89 -4.89 -14.24
N LYS A 129 7.25 -3.74 -14.83
CA LYS A 129 7.94 -3.71 -16.14
C LYS A 129 9.30 -4.40 -16.10
N ASP A 130 10.02 -4.27 -14.97
CA ASP A 130 11.32 -4.90 -14.80
C ASP A 130 11.14 -6.40 -14.52
N TYR A 131 10.21 -6.76 -13.64
CA TYR A 131 9.82 -8.15 -13.41
C TYR A 131 9.37 -8.87 -14.69
N ALA A 132 8.57 -8.23 -15.54
CA ALA A 132 8.09 -8.82 -16.78
C ALA A 132 9.19 -9.04 -17.85
N ARG A 133 10.27 -8.25 -17.79
CA ARG A 133 11.43 -8.38 -18.69
C ARG A 133 12.39 -9.49 -18.28
N THR A 134 12.52 -9.72 -16.98
CA THR A 134 13.54 -10.58 -16.37
C THR A 134 12.93 -11.79 -15.69
N ARG A 135 11.95 -12.42 -16.34
CA ARG A 135 11.16 -13.54 -15.80
C ARG A 135 11.98 -14.68 -15.18
N ASP A 136 13.20 -14.87 -15.65
CA ASP A 136 14.11 -15.94 -15.21
C ASP A 136 15.04 -15.47 -14.08
N GLU A 137 15.02 -14.19 -13.70
CA GLU A 137 15.84 -13.67 -12.62
C GLU A 137 15.09 -13.71 -11.29
N SER A 138 15.83 -13.91 -10.20
CA SER A 138 15.28 -13.79 -8.86
C SER A 138 14.72 -12.38 -8.64
N GLU A 139 13.51 -12.27 -8.05
CA GLU A 139 12.94 -10.98 -7.61
C GLU A 139 13.90 -10.17 -6.74
N ASP A 140 14.86 -10.84 -6.07
CA ASP A 140 15.87 -10.22 -5.21
C ASP A 140 16.97 -9.47 -5.98
N ALA A 141 17.18 -9.81 -7.26
CA ALA A 141 18.13 -9.12 -8.13
C ALA A 141 17.58 -7.82 -8.73
N LEU A 142 16.26 -7.61 -8.69
CA LEU A 142 15.62 -6.46 -9.30
C LEU A 142 15.65 -5.22 -8.40
N PRO A 143 15.78 -4.01 -9.00
CA PRO A 143 15.81 -2.78 -8.23
C PRO A 143 14.46 -2.50 -7.56
N LEU A 144 14.50 -2.07 -6.30
CA LEU A 144 13.32 -1.62 -5.59
C LEU A 144 12.79 -0.31 -6.15
N ARG A 145 11.46 -0.14 -6.12
CA ARG A 145 10.81 1.16 -6.34
C ARG A 145 11.37 2.23 -5.41
N LEU A 146 11.39 3.48 -5.84
CA LEU A 146 11.82 4.59 -4.98
C LEU A 146 11.04 4.60 -3.66
N ALA A 147 9.71 4.50 -3.71
CA ALA A 147 8.86 4.44 -2.52
C ALA A 147 9.27 3.34 -1.52
N CYS A 148 9.75 2.20 -2.00
CA CYS A 148 10.21 1.10 -1.16
C CYS A 148 11.61 1.33 -0.59
N ARG A 149 12.49 1.96 -1.35
CA ARG A 149 13.85 2.34 -0.87
C ARG A 149 13.81 3.35 0.28
N ILE A 150 12.79 4.21 0.29
CA ILE A 150 12.59 5.24 1.32
C ILE A 150 11.45 4.87 2.30
N CYS A 151 11.05 3.60 2.37
CA CYS A 151 9.92 3.20 3.18
C CYS A 151 10.27 3.20 4.68
N ARG A 152 9.57 4.04 5.45
CA ARG A 152 9.74 4.15 6.92
C ARG A 152 9.08 3.02 7.70
N ARG A 153 8.17 2.27 7.09
CA ARG A 153 7.35 1.24 7.74
C ARG A 153 7.38 -0.08 6.94
N PRO A 154 8.54 -0.75 6.89
CA PRO A 154 8.71 -1.96 6.07
C PRO A 154 8.16 -3.23 6.74
N VAL A 155 7.65 -3.15 7.97
CA VAL A 155 7.14 -4.30 8.71
C VAL A 155 5.64 -4.20 8.93
N GLY A 156 4.97 -5.35 9.00
CA GLY A 156 3.59 -5.44 9.42
C GLY A 156 3.47 -5.01 10.87
N GLY A 157 3.12 -3.73 11.07
CA GLY A 157 3.05 -3.06 12.35
C GLY A 157 1.63 -2.71 12.72
N GLU A 158 1.48 -1.46 13.08
CA GLU A 158 0.21 -0.86 13.46
C GLU A 158 -0.85 -1.09 12.39
N GLY A 159 -2.05 -1.42 12.81
CA GLY A 159 -3.19 -1.70 11.92
C GLY A 159 -3.32 -3.14 11.41
N ALA A 160 -2.28 -3.99 11.51
CA ALA A 160 -2.39 -5.41 11.18
C ALA A 160 -2.89 -6.22 12.38
N ASP A 161 -3.75 -7.21 12.13
CA ASP A 161 -4.14 -8.17 13.16
C ASP A 161 -3.02 -9.19 13.42
N VAL A 162 -2.35 -9.64 12.35
CA VAL A 162 -1.23 -10.59 12.41
C VAL A 162 -0.11 -10.14 11.48
N SER A 163 1.10 -10.02 11.99
CA SER A 163 2.30 -9.86 11.18
C SER A 163 2.87 -11.23 10.81
N LEU A 164 3.14 -11.45 9.51
CA LEU A 164 3.84 -12.61 9.00
C LEU A 164 5.35 -12.29 9.01
N GLY A 165 6.01 -12.59 10.14
CA GLY A 165 7.37 -12.18 10.42
C GLY A 165 8.40 -13.04 9.71
N THR A 166 9.29 -12.39 8.98
CA THR A 166 10.47 -13.00 8.37
C THR A 166 11.77 -12.39 8.91
N LEU A 167 11.73 -11.13 9.32
CA LEU A 167 12.86 -10.43 9.93
C LEU A 167 13.11 -10.94 11.34
N GLY A 168 14.33 -11.36 11.62
CA GLY A 168 14.73 -11.88 12.92
C GLY A 168 14.05 -13.18 13.34
N ALA A 169 13.24 -13.80 12.45
CA ALA A 169 12.68 -15.13 12.64
C ALA A 169 13.70 -16.21 12.29
N ARG A 170 13.55 -17.40 12.87
CA ARG A 170 14.37 -18.56 12.54
C ARG A 170 14.16 -18.96 11.08
N HIS A 171 15.15 -19.64 10.48
CA HIS A 171 15.08 -20.03 9.07
C HIS A 171 14.02 -21.10 8.76
N ASP A 172 13.62 -21.87 9.77
CA ASP A 172 12.69 -22.99 9.70
C ASP A 172 11.23 -22.63 10.06
N GLU A 173 10.93 -21.33 10.14
CA GLU A 173 9.60 -20.85 10.53
C GLU A 173 9.14 -19.62 9.78
N LEU A 174 7.84 -19.40 9.82
CA LEU A 174 7.18 -18.12 9.65
C LEU A 174 6.66 -17.70 11.04
N LEU A 175 7.14 -16.58 11.55
CA LEU A 175 6.70 -16.08 12.86
C LEU A 175 5.39 -15.30 12.68
N LEU A 176 4.34 -15.70 13.38
CA LEU A 176 3.06 -14.99 13.41
C LEU A 176 3.01 -14.11 14.67
N VAL A 177 2.98 -12.81 14.52
CA VAL A 177 2.86 -11.89 15.66
C VAL A 177 1.46 -11.28 15.64
N ALA A 178 0.60 -11.76 16.55
CA ALA A 178 -0.75 -11.27 16.72
C ALA A 178 -0.74 -10.01 17.60
N ARG A 179 -1.38 -8.95 17.11
CA ARG A 179 -1.40 -7.61 17.73
C ARG A 179 -2.78 -7.25 18.27
N THR A 180 -3.81 -7.99 17.87
CA THR A 180 -5.20 -7.82 18.29
C THR A 180 -5.74 -9.16 18.81
N ASP A 181 -6.82 -9.12 19.60
CA ASP A 181 -7.50 -10.34 20.04
C ASP A 181 -8.03 -11.16 18.86
N ARG A 182 -8.48 -10.50 17.80
CA ARG A 182 -8.87 -11.14 16.54
C ARG A 182 -7.71 -11.85 15.86
N GLY A 183 -6.54 -11.21 15.81
CA GLY A 183 -5.31 -11.82 15.28
C GLY A 183 -4.87 -13.02 16.12
N ARG A 184 -4.97 -12.94 17.45
CA ARG A 184 -4.71 -14.06 18.35
C ARG A 184 -5.66 -15.24 18.09
N ALA A 185 -6.96 -14.97 18.05
CA ALA A 185 -7.97 -15.98 17.75
C ALA A 185 -7.75 -16.65 16.38
N PHE A 186 -7.33 -15.86 15.37
CA PHE A 186 -6.95 -16.40 14.08
C PHE A 186 -5.77 -17.36 14.18
N CYS A 187 -4.67 -16.98 14.85
CA CYS A 187 -3.49 -17.85 15.02
C CYS A 187 -3.81 -19.15 15.74
N GLU A 188 -4.63 -19.08 16.79
CA GLU A 188 -5.10 -20.24 17.55
C GLU A 188 -5.98 -21.16 16.67
N SER A 189 -6.90 -20.58 15.88
CA SER A 189 -7.84 -21.34 15.03
C SER A 189 -7.13 -22.09 13.89
N VAL A 190 -6.05 -21.54 13.33
CA VAL A 190 -5.24 -22.24 12.32
C VAL A 190 -4.32 -23.30 12.92
N GLY A 191 -4.18 -23.34 14.26
CA GLY A 191 -3.35 -24.31 14.97
C GLY A 191 -1.87 -23.94 14.99
N ALA A 192 -1.54 -22.64 15.01
CA ALA A 192 -0.19 -22.18 15.22
C ALA A 192 0.24 -22.38 16.68
N GLN A 193 1.52 -22.69 16.91
CA GLN A 193 2.06 -22.94 18.23
C GLN A 193 2.47 -21.65 18.92
N ALA A 194 1.96 -21.37 20.11
CA ALA A 194 2.36 -20.21 20.89
C ALA A 194 3.85 -20.28 21.28
N VAL A 195 4.55 -19.17 21.12
CA VAL A 195 5.98 -18.99 21.44
C VAL A 195 6.22 -17.59 21.99
N GLU A 196 7.40 -17.35 22.53
CA GLU A 196 7.84 -16.00 22.86
C GLU A 196 8.37 -15.28 21.61
N VAL A 197 8.21 -13.94 21.58
CA VAL A 197 8.81 -13.12 20.50
C VAL A 197 10.33 -13.19 20.60
N PRO A 198 11.05 -13.66 19.58
CA PRO A 198 12.50 -13.72 19.63
C PRO A 198 13.13 -12.32 19.81
N PRO A 199 14.12 -12.13 20.70
CA PRO A 199 14.82 -10.83 20.85
C PRO A 199 15.41 -10.32 19.53
N THR A 200 15.91 -11.23 18.69
CA THR A 200 16.44 -10.95 17.34
C THR A 200 15.43 -10.26 16.43
N ARG A 201 14.13 -10.48 16.67
CA ARG A 201 13.05 -9.82 15.92
C ARG A 201 13.04 -8.33 16.17
N ALA A 202 13.03 -7.92 17.43
CA ALA A 202 12.97 -6.49 17.81
C ALA A 202 14.15 -5.72 17.23
N GLU A 203 15.35 -6.28 17.31
CA GLU A 203 16.56 -5.68 16.73
C GLU A 203 16.51 -5.58 15.20
N ALA A 204 16.06 -6.65 14.52
CA ALA A 204 15.96 -6.65 13.06
C ALA A 204 14.93 -5.64 12.56
N VAL A 205 13.79 -5.54 13.23
CA VAL A 205 12.73 -4.55 12.94
C VAL A 205 13.26 -3.14 13.18
N ALA A 206 13.91 -2.87 14.31
CA ALA A 206 14.47 -1.56 14.63
C ALA A 206 15.49 -1.11 13.59
N ARG A 207 16.39 -2.01 13.15
CA ARG A 207 17.35 -1.70 12.08
C ARG A 207 16.66 -1.38 10.76
N ALA A 208 15.65 -2.14 10.36
CA ALA A 208 14.93 -1.91 9.11
C ALA A 208 14.17 -0.57 9.13
N VAL A 209 13.53 -0.23 10.25
CA VAL A 209 12.84 1.06 10.44
C VAL A 209 13.85 2.22 10.41
N ALA A 210 14.94 2.14 11.16
CA ALA A 210 15.96 3.18 11.20
C ALA A 210 16.58 3.45 9.82
N ALA A 211 16.87 2.40 9.05
CA ALA A 211 17.36 2.53 7.69
C ALA A 211 16.34 3.24 6.78
N GLY A 212 15.06 2.90 6.90
CA GLY A 212 13.98 3.54 6.14
C GLY A 212 13.78 5.01 6.51
N GLU A 213 13.82 5.36 7.81
CA GLU A 213 13.73 6.76 8.27
C GLU A 213 14.91 7.60 7.75
N ALA A 214 16.13 7.08 7.79
CA ALA A 214 17.30 7.77 7.26
C ALA A 214 17.20 8.00 5.75
N ALA A 215 16.80 6.97 5.00
CA ALA A 215 16.61 7.06 3.55
C ALA A 215 15.50 8.06 3.18
N HIS A 216 14.39 8.06 3.94
CA HIS A 216 13.29 9.00 3.73
C HIS A 216 13.73 10.43 3.98
N ALA A 217 14.43 10.70 5.09
CA ALA A 217 14.91 12.03 5.43
C ALA A 217 15.87 12.59 4.36
N ALA A 218 16.76 11.75 3.84
CA ALA A 218 17.66 12.12 2.74
C ALA A 218 16.88 12.46 1.46
N GLN A 219 15.87 11.65 1.09
CA GLN A 219 15.04 11.93 -0.07
C GLN A 219 14.19 13.19 0.13
N GLU A 220 13.62 13.39 1.30
CA GLU A 220 12.84 14.59 1.62
C GLU A 220 13.69 15.85 1.44
N ALA A 221 14.94 15.86 1.95
CA ALA A 221 15.86 16.97 1.78
C ALA A 221 16.19 17.24 0.30
N ALA A 222 16.52 16.19 -0.47
CA ALA A 222 16.80 16.30 -1.90
C ALA A 222 15.57 16.79 -2.69
N SER A 223 14.39 16.30 -2.37
CA SER A 223 13.13 16.73 -3.01
C SER A 223 12.83 18.19 -2.72
N ARG A 224 13.02 18.65 -1.49
CA ARG A 224 12.84 20.06 -1.12
C ARG A 224 13.81 20.95 -1.87
N GLU A 225 15.08 20.61 -1.92
CA GLU A 225 16.08 21.38 -2.68
C GLU A 225 15.68 21.49 -4.15
N ARG A 226 15.29 20.39 -4.78
CA ARG A 226 14.91 20.33 -6.20
C ARG A 226 13.67 21.17 -6.51
N TYR A 227 12.64 21.14 -5.65
CA TYR A 227 11.33 21.76 -5.91
C TYR A 227 11.11 23.09 -5.19
N ALA A 228 11.96 23.49 -4.25
CA ALA A 228 11.77 24.67 -3.37
C ALA A 228 11.54 25.98 -4.13
N LYS A 229 12.17 26.15 -5.30
CA LYS A 229 12.07 27.36 -6.12
C LYS A 229 11.02 27.24 -7.24
N GLY A 230 10.19 26.20 -7.23
CA GLY A 230 9.16 25.96 -8.26
C GLY A 230 9.68 25.62 -9.66
N GLY A 231 10.97 25.89 -9.95
CA GLY A 231 11.55 25.76 -11.28
C GLY A 231 11.55 24.33 -11.86
N ALA A 232 11.64 23.31 -11.01
CA ALA A 232 11.64 21.92 -11.44
C ALA A 232 10.23 21.29 -11.45
N PHE A 233 9.23 21.88 -10.76
CA PHE A 233 7.90 21.30 -10.59
C PHE A 233 7.13 21.21 -11.92
N VAL A 234 7.03 22.31 -12.66
CA VAL A 234 6.31 22.34 -13.95
C VAL A 234 7.00 21.47 -15.01
N PRO A 235 8.34 21.53 -15.19
CA PRO A 235 9.05 20.60 -16.07
C PRO A 235 8.81 19.13 -15.74
N ALA A 236 8.80 18.76 -14.44
CA ALA A 236 8.54 17.38 -14.02
C ALA A 236 7.14 16.87 -14.42
N LEU A 237 6.17 17.76 -14.58
CA LEU A 237 4.81 17.45 -15.03
C LEU A 237 4.62 17.57 -16.55
N SER A 238 5.63 17.99 -17.31
CA SER A 238 5.49 18.35 -18.74
C SER A 238 5.07 17.19 -19.63
N THR A 239 5.37 15.95 -19.24
CA THR A 239 5.00 14.74 -19.98
C THR A 239 3.65 14.16 -19.57
N CYS A 240 2.93 14.80 -18.64
CA CYS A 240 1.65 14.31 -18.16
C CYS A 240 0.57 14.34 -19.23
N ILE A 241 0.04 13.18 -19.59
CA ILE A 241 -1.05 13.03 -20.58
C ILE A 241 -2.45 13.05 -19.93
N LYS A 242 -2.55 13.33 -18.63
CA LYS A 242 -3.81 13.34 -17.86
C LYS A 242 -4.63 12.05 -17.98
N CYS A 243 -3.96 10.89 -17.99
CA CYS A 243 -4.63 9.59 -18.07
C CYS A 243 -5.35 9.17 -16.79
N MET A 244 -5.21 9.92 -15.70
CA MET A 244 -5.81 9.68 -14.38
C MET A 244 -5.38 8.37 -13.69
N ASN A 245 -4.45 7.55 -14.27
CA ASN A 245 -4.01 6.30 -13.69
C ASN A 245 -3.48 6.46 -12.26
N CYS A 246 -2.68 7.51 -12.01
CA CYS A 246 -2.15 7.80 -10.68
C CYS A 246 -3.24 8.02 -9.61
N MET A 247 -4.41 8.48 -10.02
CA MET A 247 -5.59 8.64 -9.16
C MET A 247 -6.32 7.30 -8.99
N ASN A 248 -6.56 6.59 -10.11
CA ASN A 248 -7.33 5.35 -10.12
C ASN A 248 -6.68 4.22 -9.32
N VAL A 249 -5.34 4.18 -9.26
CA VAL A 249 -4.61 3.18 -8.47
C VAL A 249 -4.34 3.61 -7.03
N CYS A 250 -4.65 4.86 -6.67
CA CYS A 250 -4.39 5.35 -5.33
C CYS A 250 -5.39 4.74 -4.34
N PRO A 251 -4.91 4.04 -3.29
CA PRO A 251 -5.81 3.35 -2.36
C PRO A 251 -6.70 4.30 -1.58
N VAL A 252 -6.23 5.53 -1.35
CA VAL A 252 -6.96 6.55 -0.58
C VAL A 252 -7.76 7.52 -1.46
N CYS A 253 -7.82 7.30 -2.77
CA CYS A 253 -8.77 7.95 -3.68
C CYS A 253 -10.06 7.13 -3.75
N TYR A 254 -11.08 7.49 -2.98
CA TYR A 254 -12.31 6.70 -2.78
C TYR A 254 -13.58 7.41 -3.24
N CYS A 255 -13.51 8.66 -3.68
CA CYS A 255 -14.67 9.45 -4.09
C CYS A 255 -15.41 8.77 -5.25
N LYS A 256 -16.72 8.52 -5.07
CA LYS A 256 -17.60 7.97 -6.13
C LYS A 256 -17.88 9.02 -7.21
N GLU A 257 -18.08 10.27 -6.78
CA GLU A 257 -18.19 11.45 -7.65
C GLU A 257 -16.95 12.31 -7.47
N CYS A 258 -16.12 12.39 -8.50
CA CYS A 258 -14.83 13.02 -8.42
C CYS A 258 -14.76 14.26 -9.29
N LEU A 259 -14.30 15.38 -8.70
CA LEU A 259 -14.09 16.66 -9.37
C LEU A 259 -13.23 16.51 -10.65
N PHE A 260 -12.29 15.61 -10.66
CA PHE A 260 -11.39 15.42 -11.81
C PHE A 260 -12.06 14.81 -13.04
N TYR A 261 -13.24 14.21 -12.89
CA TYR A 261 -14.07 13.72 -14.01
C TYR A 261 -15.10 14.73 -14.49
N THR A 262 -15.13 15.93 -13.92
CA THR A 262 -15.96 17.03 -14.41
C THR A 262 -15.29 17.78 -15.57
N ASP A 263 -16.04 18.57 -16.32
CA ASP A 263 -15.57 19.38 -17.45
C ASP A 263 -14.43 20.35 -17.08
N ALA A 264 -14.35 20.74 -15.80
CA ALA A 264 -13.29 21.60 -15.29
C ALA A 264 -11.88 20.99 -15.47
N PHE A 265 -11.76 19.67 -15.32
CA PHE A 265 -10.48 18.95 -15.44
C PHE A 265 -10.39 18.03 -16.64
N ASN A 266 -11.46 17.85 -17.40
CA ASN A 266 -11.52 16.99 -18.59
C ASN A 266 -11.97 17.80 -19.82
N PRO A 267 -11.14 18.74 -20.30
CA PRO A 267 -11.49 19.59 -21.43
C PRO A 267 -11.65 18.75 -22.70
N THR A 268 -12.63 19.12 -23.53
CA THR A 268 -12.85 18.49 -24.82
C THR A 268 -11.70 18.78 -25.80
N ALA A 269 -11.52 17.92 -26.80
CA ALA A 269 -10.53 18.11 -27.86
C ALA A 269 -10.73 19.46 -28.59
N GLY A 270 -11.98 19.88 -28.81
CA GLY A 270 -12.32 21.19 -29.39
C GLY A 270 -11.80 22.36 -28.54
N SER A 271 -12.00 22.31 -27.23
CA SER A 271 -11.49 23.31 -26.28
C SER A 271 -9.94 23.41 -26.32
N LEU A 272 -9.25 22.27 -26.45
CA LEU A 272 -7.78 22.24 -26.58
C LEU A 272 -7.34 22.85 -27.94
N ALA A 273 -8.02 22.51 -29.04
CA ALA A 273 -7.75 23.07 -30.36
C ALA A 273 -7.95 24.58 -30.36
N ASP A 274 -8.99 25.11 -29.74
CA ASP A 274 -9.25 26.54 -29.65
C ASP A 274 -8.19 27.27 -28.79
N LYS A 275 -7.71 26.64 -27.74
CA LYS A 275 -6.58 27.15 -26.93
C LYS A 275 -5.30 27.20 -27.80
N ALA A 276 -5.03 26.15 -28.54
CA ALA A 276 -3.87 26.11 -29.46
C ALA A 276 -3.94 27.21 -30.55
N LYS A 277 -5.09 27.40 -31.17
CA LYS A 277 -5.31 28.47 -32.16
C LYS A 277 -5.06 29.86 -31.59
N ARG A 278 -5.61 30.15 -30.39
CA ARG A 278 -5.45 31.46 -29.76
C ARG A 278 -4.03 31.75 -29.29
N ARG A 279 -3.28 30.74 -28.88
CA ARG A 279 -1.92 30.89 -28.30
C ARG A 279 -0.80 30.61 -29.34
N GLY A 280 -1.13 30.12 -30.52
CA GLY A 280 -0.15 29.68 -31.52
C GLY A 280 0.56 28.36 -31.17
N VAL A 281 0.35 27.83 -29.98
CA VAL A 281 0.97 26.60 -29.48
C VAL A 281 0.13 26.00 -28.36
N LEU A 282 0.08 24.68 -28.30
CA LEU A 282 -0.44 23.96 -27.14
C LEU A 282 0.73 23.66 -26.20
N ARG A 283 0.86 24.45 -25.15
CA ARG A 283 1.78 24.18 -24.02
C ARG A 283 1.13 23.21 -23.06
N VAL A 284 1.89 22.77 -22.02
CA VAL A 284 1.33 22.01 -20.89
C VAL A 284 0.04 22.71 -20.47
N PRO A 285 -1.12 22.03 -20.51
CA PRO A 285 -2.37 22.64 -20.11
C PRO A 285 -2.25 23.12 -18.67
N THR A 286 -2.71 24.32 -18.37
CA THR A 286 -2.70 24.87 -16.99
C THR A 286 -3.41 23.94 -16.03
N GLU A 287 -4.42 23.23 -16.51
CA GLU A 287 -5.20 22.23 -15.77
C GLU A 287 -4.31 21.03 -15.31
N THR A 288 -3.20 20.74 -15.98
CA THR A 288 -2.28 19.66 -15.58
C THR A 288 -1.63 19.97 -14.22
N VAL A 289 -1.11 21.19 -14.09
CA VAL A 289 -0.52 21.65 -12.81
C VAL A 289 -1.61 21.70 -11.73
N GLN A 290 -2.76 22.28 -12.03
CA GLN A 290 -3.89 22.37 -11.13
C GLN A 290 -4.38 20.97 -10.68
N PHE A 291 -4.47 20.01 -11.62
CA PHE A 291 -4.80 18.63 -11.31
C PHE A 291 -3.85 18.03 -10.27
N HIS A 292 -2.54 18.17 -10.46
CA HIS A 292 -1.58 17.60 -9.53
C HIS A 292 -1.59 18.29 -8.17
N LEU A 293 -1.70 19.62 -8.12
CA LEU A 293 -1.78 20.38 -6.86
C LEU A 293 -3.07 20.02 -6.08
N THR A 294 -4.21 20.02 -6.76
CA THR A 294 -5.49 19.65 -6.12
C THR A 294 -5.46 18.21 -5.63
N ARG A 295 -4.90 17.28 -6.44
CA ARG A 295 -4.75 15.90 -6.01
C ARG A 295 -3.85 15.77 -4.78
N MET A 296 -2.74 16.53 -4.73
CA MET A 296 -1.87 16.56 -3.55
C MET A 296 -2.63 17.06 -2.32
N ALA A 297 -3.39 18.14 -2.43
CA ALA A 297 -4.21 18.65 -1.35
C ALA A 297 -5.22 17.60 -0.82
N HIS A 298 -5.83 16.82 -1.73
CA HIS A 298 -6.82 15.80 -1.34
C HIS A 298 -6.22 14.57 -0.64
N VAL A 299 -4.97 14.20 -0.94
CA VAL A 299 -4.45 12.89 -0.49
C VAL A 299 -3.29 12.97 0.50
N MET A 300 -2.65 14.14 0.71
CA MET A 300 -1.40 14.19 1.48
C MET A 300 -1.55 13.78 2.95
N THR A 301 -2.66 14.09 3.59
CA THR A 301 -2.93 13.67 4.98
C THR A 301 -3.08 12.14 5.08
N ALA A 302 -3.77 11.51 4.12
CA ALA A 302 -4.01 10.07 4.09
C ALA A 302 -2.94 9.28 3.30
N CYS A 303 -1.98 9.95 2.66
CA CYS A 303 -1.00 9.30 1.79
C CYS A 303 0.01 8.46 2.59
N VAL A 304 0.01 7.16 2.36
CA VAL A 304 0.91 6.20 3.00
C VAL A 304 2.25 6.02 2.26
N MET A 305 2.54 6.85 1.27
CA MET A 305 3.77 6.81 0.45
C MET A 305 4.04 5.45 -0.22
N CYS A 306 3.00 4.76 -0.68
CA CYS A 306 3.11 3.43 -1.30
C CYS A 306 3.74 3.40 -2.70
N GLY A 307 3.83 4.54 -3.39
CA GLY A 307 4.43 4.66 -4.72
C GLY A 307 3.63 4.11 -5.89
N GLN A 308 2.42 3.59 -5.66
CA GLN A 308 1.62 2.99 -6.72
C GLN A 308 1.25 3.99 -7.83
N CYS A 309 1.06 5.25 -7.49
CA CYS A 309 0.76 6.32 -8.46
C CYS A 309 1.91 6.56 -9.45
N GLU A 310 3.18 6.43 -9.02
CA GLU A 310 4.35 6.55 -9.88
C GLU A 310 4.49 5.32 -10.78
N SER A 311 4.39 4.12 -10.20
CA SER A 311 4.47 2.86 -10.95
C SER A 311 3.40 2.73 -12.04
N ALA A 312 2.21 3.30 -11.83
CA ALA A 312 1.12 3.30 -12.81
C ALA A 312 1.22 4.44 -13.84
N CYS A 313 2.18 5.35 -13.69
CA CYS A 313 2.32 6.47 -14.61
C CYS A 313 3.00 6.02 -15.92
N PRO A 314 2.32 6.08 -17.08
CA PRO A 314 2.89 5.61 -18.33
C PRO A 314 4.01 6.52 -18.86
N THR A 315 4.06 7.77 -18.40
CA THR A 315 5.06 8.77 -18.81
C THR A 315 6.16 8.99 -17.78
N GLY A 316 6.14 8.24 -16.66
CA GLY A 316 7.20 8.26 -15.65
C GLY A 316 7.31 9.56 -14.86
N ILE A 317 6.18 10.22 -14.55
CA ILE A 317 6.18 11.39 -13.64
C ILE A 317 6.73 10.97 -12.28
N PRO A 318 7.75 11.67 -11.70
CA PRO A 318 8.39 11.31 -10.44
C PRO A 318 7.54 11.71 -9.23
N LEU A 319 6.35 11.09 -9.10
CA LEU A 319 5.35 11.46 -8.09
C LEU A 319 5.83 11.17 -6.67
N VAL A 320 6.57 10.08 -6.47
CA VAL A 320 7.10 9.72 -5.14
C VAL A 320 8.11 10.75 -4.67
N GLU A 321 9.02 11.19 -5.56
CA GLU A 321 9.98 12.22 -5.26
C GLU A 321 9.29 13.54 -4.90
N MET A 322 8.31 13.95 -5.69
CA MET A 322 7.52 15.17 -5.44
C MET A 322 6.77 15.09 -4.10
N TYR A 323 6.19 13.94 -3.80
CA TYR A 323 5.38 13.74 -2.60
C TYR A 323 6.23 13.59 -1.34
N ALA A 324 7.42 12.99 -1.41
CA ALA A 324 8.32 12.84 -0.28
C ALA A 324 8.69 14.18 0.37
N GLY A 325 8.83 15.23 -0.44
CA GLY A 325 9.12 16.58 0.07
C GLY A 325 7.97 17.27 0.81
N ILE A 326 6.75 16.74 0.70
CA ILE A 326 5.53 17.42 1.17
C ILE A 326 4.77 16.53 2.19
N ASN A 327 4.68 15.23 1.96
CA ASN A 327 3.81 14.33 2.71
C ASN A 327 4.06 14.37 4.22
N LYS A 328 5.32 14.10 4.62
CA LYS A 328 5.67 14.08 6.04
C LYS A 328 5.41 15.43 6.71
N ARG A 329 5.77 16.51 6.03
CA ARG A 329 5.61 17.87 6.55
C ARG A 329 4.15 18.23 6.79
N ILE A 330 3.24 17.85 5.90
CA ILE A 330 1.80 18.04 6.10
C ILE A 330 1.32 17.19 7.27
N GLN A 331 1.72 15.93 7.35
CA GLN A 331 1.32 15.07 8.46
C GLN A 331 1.86 15.58 9.80
N ASP A 332 3.10 16.05 9.85
CA ASP A 332 3.69 16.63 11.06
C ASP A 332 2.98 17.93 11.50
N LEU A 333 2.51 18.76 10.56
CA LEU A 333 1.73 19.97 10.85
C LEU A 333 0.47 19.65 11.66
N PHE A 334 -0.16 18.52 11.39
CA PHE A 334 -1.35 18.06 12.12
C PHE A 334 -1.04 17.08 13.27
N GLY A 335 0.23 16.78 13.56
CA GLY A 335 0.61 15.74 14.50
C GLY A 335 0.11 14.35 14.13
N TYR A 336 -0.14 14.13 12.85
CA TYR A 336 -0.81 12.96 12.28
C TYR A 336 0.18 12.03 11.57
N GLU A 337 -0.09 10.73 11.61
CA GLU A 337 0.59 9.75 10.74
C GLU A 337 -0.44 8.84 10.07
N SER A 338 -0.49 8.90 8.73
CA SER A 338 -1.45 8.10 7.96
C SER A 338 -1.30 6.60 8.24
N GLY A 339 -2.40 5.94 8.56
CA GLY A 339 -2.46 4.51 8.82
C GLY A 339 -1.87 4.05 10.15
N ARG A 340 -1.66 4.96 11.12
CA ARG A 340 -1.13 4.62 12.44
C ARG A 340 -2.18 3.92 13.32
N SER A 341 -3.37 4.46 13.44
CA SER A 341 -4.47 3.89 14.22
C SER A 341 -5.81 4.20 13.59
N VAL A 342 -6.79 3.29 13.72
CA VAL A 342 -8.18 3.52 13.31
C VAL A 342 -8.90 4.51 14.22
N ASP A 343 -8.44 4.67 15.46
CA ASP A 343 -9.02 5.56 16.46
C ASP A 343 -8.51 7.00 16.34
N GLU A 344 -7.47 7.23 15.56
CA GLU A 344 -6.93 8.55 15.28
C GLU A 344 -7.69 9.18 14.12
N PRO A 345 -8.45 10.28 14.34
CA PRO A 345 -9.24 10.90 13.28
C PRO A 345 -8.36 11.53 12.21
N GLN A 346 -8.86 11.55 10.98
CA GLN A 346 -8.17 12.28 9.91
C GLN A 346 -8.31 13.79 10.11
N PRO A 347 -7.25 14.58 9.90
CA PRO A 347 -7.26 16.03 10.12
C PRO A 347 -8.39 16.77 9.40
N PHE A 348 -8.76 16.36 8.18
CA PHE A 348 -9.82 17.01 7.41
C PHE A 348 -11.25 16.53 7.76
N THR A 349 -11.39 15.60 8.70
CA THR A 349 -12.70 15.09 9.14
C THR A 349 -13.11 15.62 10.51
N GLU A 350 -12.23 16.33 11.19
CA GLU A 350 -12.48 16.96 12.49
C GLU A 350 -12.19 18.45 12.46
N PHE A 351 -12.99 19.22 13.19
CA PHE A 351 -12.71 20.62 13.48
C PHE A 351 -11.93 20.71 14.78
N ARG A 352 -10.86 21.49 14.79
CA ARG A 352 -10.07 21.80 15.99
C ARG A 352 -10.09 23.32 16.18
N GLU A 353 -10.48 23.75 17.37
CA GLU A 353 -10.53 25.20 17.70
C GLU A 353 -9.13 25.82 17.84
N ASP A 354 -8.10 24.96 18.04
CA ASP A 354 -6.71 25.36 18.25
C ASP A 354 -5.82 25.27 16.99
N GLU A 355 -6.42 25.05 15.82
CA GLU A 355 -5.70 25.08 14.55
C GLU A 355 -5.29 26.52 14.18
N GLU A 356 -4.20 26.99 14.73
CA GLU A 356 -3.54 28.21 14.26
C GLU A 356 -2.63 27.87 13.08
N PHE A 357 -3.06 28.21 11.88
CA PHE A 357 -2.22 28.22 10.70
C PHE A 357 -1.36 29.49 10.74
N GLY A 358 -0.18 29.39 11.34
CA GLY A 358 0.81 30.44 11.37
C GLY A 358 1.53 30.63 10.04
#